data_5d4a86e7c8f2641717969231d1bfc357
#
_entry.id   5d4a86e7c8f2641717969231d1bfc357
#
_cell.length_a   1.000
_cell.length_b   1.000
_cell.length_c   1.000
_cell.angle_alpha   90.00
_cell.angle_beta   90.00
_cell.angle_gamma   90.00
#
_symmetry.space_group_name_H-M   'P 1'
#
loop_
_entity.id
_entity.type
_entity.pdbx_description
1 polymer ?
#
loop_
_entity_poly.entity_id
_entity_poly.type
_entity_poly.pdbx_seq_one_letter_code
_entity_poly.pdbx_strand_id
1 'polypeptide(L)'
;MRVSTALVSLGLIGFGPFAFAQPSTPGPATAAPHVQNAIEGPRSPAFEYLGTLRAETGTRTVVENGPQGTRTIVQVVGGRFEGPRLKASVQTPAGDWITNRADGSYRLDVRLTLKTDDGALILVTYNGIGQTTDAGASLRIAPLFETGDPRYVWLTRLQAVGIGERVGTTVKYDIYALK
;
A
#
# COMPACT_ATOMS: atom_id res chain seq x y z
N MET A 1 58.72 -63.59 -23.70
CA MET A 1 59.37 -62.27 -23.67
C MET A 1 59.31 -61.75 -22.28
N ARG A 2 60.37 -61.21 -21.78
CA ARG A 2 60.78 -61.08 -20.35
C ARG A 2 59.89 -60.21 -19.51
N VAL A 3 59.44 -60.69 -18.36
CA VAL A 3 58.81 -60.00 -17.27
C VAL A 3 59.93 -59.51 -16.34
N SER A 4 59.97 -58.19 -16.08
CA SER A 4 60.89 -57.64 -15.06
C SER A 4 60.10 -57.29 -13.81
N THR A 5 60.43 -57.95 -12.74
CA THR A 5 59.90 -57.74 -11.39
C THR A 5 60.73 -56.66 -10.70
N ALA A 6 60.17 -55.61 -10.26
CA ALA A 6 60.81 -54.60 -9.41
C ALA A 6 60.29 -54.72 -7.98
N LEU A 7 61.18 -55.06 -7.05
CA LEU A 7 60.92 -54.98 -5.61
C LEU A 7 60.87 -53.52 -5.12
N VAL A 8 59.83 -53.17 -4.43
CA VAL A 8 59.79 -51.95 -3.69
C VAL A 8 59.78 -52.23 -2.20
N SER A 9 60.78 -51.70 -1.51
CA SER A 9 61.00 -51.87 -0.07
C SER A 9 60.00 -51.06 0.75
N LEU A 10 59.42 -51.70 1.74
CA LEU A 10 58.49 -51.19 2.69
C LEU A 10 59.24 -50.43 3.80
N GLY A 11 59.16 -49.06 3.82
CA GLY A 11 59.67 -48.21 4.91
C GLY A 11 58.63 -48.10 6.00
N LEU A 12 58.92 -48.55 7.23
CA LEU A 12 58.11 -48.29 8.41
C LEU A 12 58.17 -46.79 8.78
N ILE A 13 57.04 -46.10 8.70
CA ILE A 13 56.87 -44.77 9.24
C ILE A 13 56.24 -44.89 10.62
N GLY A 14 57.01 -44.49 11.65
CA GLY A 14 56.49 -44.48 13.04
C GLY A 14 55.40 -43.44 13.27
N PHE A 15 54.28 -43.92 13.80
CA PHE A 15 53.22 -43.06 14.27
C PHE A 15 53.54 -42.54 15.69
N GLY A 16 53.86 -41.30 15.84
CA GLY A 16 53.87 -40.62 17.14
C GLY A 16 52.42 -40.38 17.66
N PRO A 17 52.22 -40.29 18.97
CA PRO A 17 50.90 -40.14 19.56
C PRO A 17 50.33 -38.75 19.19
N PHE A 18 49.22 -38.74 18.49
CA PHE A 18 48.44 -37.54 18.29
C PHE A 18 47.76 -37.13 19.62
N ALA A 19 48.18 -36.02 20.17
CA ALA A 19 47.46 -35.38 21.27
C ALA A 19 46.16 -34.74 20.72
N PHE A 20 45.02 -35.33 21.09
CA PHE A 20 43.71 -34.68 20.81
C PHE A 20 43.59 -33.45 21.69
N ALA A 21 43.61 -32.27 21.07
CA ALA A 21 43.21 -31.03 21.74
C ALA A 21 41.71 -31.14 22.08
N GLN A 22 41.38 -31.04 23.35
CA GLN A 22 39.99 -30.98 23.79
C GLN A 22 39.35 -29.68 23.27
N PRO A 23 38.11 -29.73 22.71
CA PRO A 23 37.40 -28.51 22.34
C PRO A 23 37.12 -27.69 23.61
N SER A 24 37.60 -26.45 23.64
CA SER A 24 37.25 -25.49 24.68
C SER A 24 35.74 -25.27 24.67
N THR A 25 35.07 -25.55 25.77
CA THR A 25 33.68 -25.19 26.01
C THR A 25 33.53 -23.67 25.88
N PRO A 26 32.65 -23.15 24.98
CA PRO A 26 32.37 -21.73 24.95
C PRO A 26 31.72 -21.34 26.29
N GLY A 27 32.30 -20.35 26.94
CA GLY A 27 31.73 -19.76 28.15
C GLY A 27 30.29 -19.25 27.87
N PRO A 28 29.46 -19.06 28.92
CA PRO A 28 28.09 -18.57 28.74
C PRO A 28 28.11 -17.26 27.96
N ALA A 29 27.54 -17.31 26.75
CA ALA A 29 27.32 -16.10 25.95
C ALA A 29 26.44 -15.16 26.78
N THR A 30 27.02 -14.01 27.13
CA THR A 30 26.23 -12.91 27.72
C THR A 30 25.20 -12.52 26.67
N ALA A 31 23.95 -12.90 26.90
CA ALA A 31 22.83 -12.51 26.05
C ALA A 31 22.80 -10.99 26.01
N ALA A 32 22.94 -10.42 24.82
CA ALA A 32 22.71 -9.01 24.62
C ALA A 32 21.31 -8.66 25.18
N PRO A 33 21.14 -7.51 25.84
CA PRO A 33 19.82 -7.13 26.34
C PRO A 33 18.86 -7.10 25.16
N HIS A 34 17.89 -8.02 25.14
CA HIS A 34 16.73 -7.91 24.27
C HIS A 34 16.04 -6.61 24.65
N VAL A 35 16.19 -5.59 23.81
CA VAL A 35 15.33 -4.42 23.87
C VAL A 35 13.95 -4.93 23.47
N GLN A 36 13.21 -5.41 24.45
CA GLN A 36 11.77 -5.58 24.34
C GLN A 36 11.20 -4.16 24.26
N ASN A 37 11.12 -3.63 23.05
CA ASN A 37 10.21 -2.54 22.76
C ASN A 37 8.81 -3.12 22.99
N ALA A 38 8.35 -3.07 24.22
CA ALA A 38 6.99 -3.37 24.55
C ALA A 38 6.11 -2.40 23.74
N ILE A 39 5.39 -2.94 22.75
CA ILE A 39 4.29 -2.19 22.13
C ILE A 39 3.23 -2.11 23.21
N GLU A 40 3.27 -1.03 24.00
CA GLU A 40 2.34 -0.78 25.10
C GLU A 40 0.97 -0.48 24.52
N GLY A 41 0.06 -1.46 24.59
CA GLY A 41 -1.37 -1.31 24.35
C GLY A 41 -1.80 -0.81 22.97
N PRO A 42 -3.10 -0.76 22.67
CA PRO A 42 -3.61 -0.23 21.41
C PRO A 42 -3.43 1.30 21.37
N ARG A 43 -2.81 1.81 20.31
CA ARG A 43 -2.70 3.25 20.06
C ARG A 43 -4.00 3.76 19.44
N SER A 44 -4.55 4.83 20.00
CA SER A 44 -5.65 5.55 19.38
C SER A 44 -5.11 6.39 18.20
N PRO A 45 -5.60 6.19 16.95
CA PRO A 45 -5.13 6.99 15.83
C PRO A 45 -5.60 8.44 15.95
N ALA A 46 -4.70 9.39 15.69
CA ALA A 46 -5.03 10.79 15.55
C ALA A 46 -5.19 11.14 14.06
N PHE A 47 -6.07 12.09 13.75
CA PHE A 47 -6.36 12.50 12.39
C PHE A 47 -6.23 14.02 12.23
N GLU A 48 -5.73 14.44 11.07
CA GLU A 48 -5.72 15.84 10.63
C GLU A 48 -6.59 15.97 9.39
N TYR A 49 -7.53 16.92 9.38
CA TYR A 49 -8.36 17.21 8.21
C TYR A 49 -7.51 17.78 7.07
N LEU A 50 -7.54 17.11 5.92
CA LEU A 50 -6.84 17.53 4.71
C LEU A 50 -7.72 18.38 3.80
N GLY A 51 -8.98 18.07 3.70
CA GLY A 51 -9.90 18.76 2.82
C GLY A 51 -11.11 17.92 2.40
N THR A 52 -11.99 18.54 1.65
CA THR A 52 -13.15 17.90 1.03
C THR A 52 -12.94 17.79 -0.47
N LEU A 53 -13.05 16.56 -0.98
CA LEU A 53 -13.14 16.30 -2.42
C LEU A 53 -14.61 16.19 -2.82
N ARG A 54 -15.05 17.00 -3.78
CA ARG A 54 -16.31 16.84 -4.52
C ARG A 54 -15.98 16.43 -5.93
N ALA A 55 -16.55 15.34 -6.40
CA ALA A 55 -16.34 14.81 -7.74
C ALA A 55 -17.68 14.64 -8.45
N GLU A 56 -17.74 15.08 -9.68
CA GLU A 56 -18.91 14.93 -10.56
C GLU A 56 -18.74 13.70 -11.41
N THR A 57 -19.72 12.80 -11.36
CA THR A 57 -19.74 11.55 -12.14
C THR A 57 -20.53 11.70 -13.42
N GLY A 58 -20.01 11.14 -14.51
CA GLY A 58 -20.62 11.14 -15.83
C GLY A 58 -21.17 9.76 -16.22
N THR A 59 -20.82 9.32 -17.41
CA THR A 59 -21.27 8.05 -17.98
C THR A 59 -20.84 6.84 -17.15
N ARG A 60 -21.66 5.80 -17.25
CA ARG A 60 -21.42 4.49 -16.61
C ARG A 60 -21.41 3.41 -17.68
N THR A 61 -20.38 2.55 -17.63
CA THR A 61 -20.29 1.35 -18.46
C THR A 61 -20.31 0.13 -17.52
N VAL A 62 -21.13 -0.85 -17.87
CA VAL A 62 -21.26 -2.09 -17.06
C VAL A 62 -20.69 -3.25 -17.86
N VAL A 63 -19.80 -4.03 -17.25
CA VAL A 63 -19.29 -5.30 -17.75
C VAL A 63 -19.82 -6.40 -16.84
N GLU A 64 -20.82 -7.10 -17.32
CA GLU A 64 -21.57 -8.09 -16.54
C GLU A 64 -20.87 -9.45 -16.53
N ASN A 65 -21.06 -10.17 -15.43
CA ASN A 65 -20.71 -11.59 -15.29
C ASN A 65 -19.23 -11.95 -15.61
N GLY A 66 -18.31 -11.01 -15.35
CA GLY A 66 -16.88 -11.31 -15.44
C GLY A 66 -16.42 -12.27 -14.34
N PRO A 67 -15.20 -12.85 -14.46
CA PRO A 67 -14.70 -13.84 -13.49
C PRO A 67 -14.50 -13.28 -12.08
N GLN A 68 -14.50 -11.97 -11.92
CA GLN A 68 -14.41 -11.27 -10.62
C GLN A 68 -15.72 -10.55 -10.24
N GLY A 69 -16.84 -10.94 -10.86
CA GLY A 69 -18.14 -10.31 -10.70
C GLY A 69 -18.41 -9.22 -11.75
N THR A 70 -19.52 -8.52 -11.57
CA THR A 70 -19.90 -7.40 -12.44
C THR A 70 -19.07 -6.18 -12.14
N ARG A 71 -18.51 -5.58 -13.18
CA ARG A 71 -17.73 -4.31 -13.10
C ARG A 71 -18.61 -3.15 -13.56
N THR A 72 -18.50 -2.03 -12.84
CA THR A 72 -19.08 -0.76 -13.27
C THR A 72 -17.98 0.27 -13.38
N ILE A 73 -17.75 0.78 -14.59
CA ILE A 73 -16.79 1.84 -14.83
C ILE A 73 -17.56 3.15 -14.83
N VAL A 74 -17.22 4.04 -13.92
CA VAL A 74 -17.86 5.35 -13.78
C VAL A 74 -16.84 6.42 -14.17
N GLN A 75 -17.19 7.23 -15.16
CA GLN A 75 -16.38 8.37 -15.52
C GLN A 75 -16.51 9.47 -14.45
N VAL A 76 -15.40 10.09 -14.07
CA VAL A 76 -15.37 11.33 -13.32
C VAL A 76 -15.09 12.47 -14.30
N VAL A 77 -16.01 13.42 -14.40
CA VAL A 77 -16.00 14.47 -15.44
C VAL A 77 -15.47 15.81 -14.93
N GLY A 78 -15.26 15.92 -13.62
CA GLY A 78 -14.74 17.12 -12.98
C GLY A 78 -14.91 17.07 -11.47
N GLY A 79 -14.65 18.20 -10.83
CA GLY A 79 -14.80 18.33 -9.39
C GLY A 79 -13.78 19.26 -8.76
N ARG A 80 -13.81 19.35 -7.45
CA ARG A 80 -12.99 20.27 -6.67
C ARG A 80 -12.50 19.61 -5.38
N PHE A 81 -11.23 19.80 -5.05
CA PHE A 81 -10.67 19.56 -3.73
C PHE A 81 -10.47 20.89 -3.02
N GLU A 82 -10.97 21.01 -1.81
CA GLU A 82 -10.84 22.20 -0.98
C GLU A 82 -10.42 21.85 0.43
N GLY A 83 -9.26 22.33 0.84
CA GLY A 83 -8.70 22.15 2.15
C GLY A 83 -7.84 23.34 2.59
N PRO A 84 -7.38 23.33 3.84
CA PRO A 84 -6.61 24.45 4.40
C PRO A 84 -5.27 24.67 3.71
N ARG A 85 -4.65 23.60 3.17
CA ARG A 85 -3.32 23.62 2.56
C ARG A 85 -3.32 23.24 1.08
N LEU A 86 -4.46 22.83 0.53
CA LEU A 86 -4.61 22.37 -0.85
C LEU A 86 -5.96 22.79 -1.41
N LYS A 87 -5.93 23.48 -2.52
CA LYS A 87 -7.10 23.76 -3.37
C LYS A 87 -6.77 23.35 -4.79
N ALA A 88 -7.63 22.54 -5.40
CA ALA A 88 -7.35 21.95 -6.71
C ALA A 88 -8.64 21.57 -7.44
N SER A 89 -8.58 21.53 -8.77
CA SER A 89 -9.62 21.01 -9.64
C SER A 89 -9.29 19.57 -10.10
N VAL A 90 -10.31 18.73 -10.19
CA VAL A 90 -10.19 17.39 -10.79
C VAL A 90 -10.02 17.53 -12.30
N GLN A 91 -8.99 16.88 -12.82
CA GLN A 91 -8.71 16.82 -14.25
C GLN A 91 -9.23 15.52 -14.87
N THR A 92 -9.56 15.58 -16.13
CA THR A 92 -9.86 14.39 -16.94
C THR A 92 -8.63 13.98 -17.77
N PRO A 93 -8.43 12.66 -18.05
CA PRO A 93 -9.31 11.54 -17.71
C PRO A 93 -9.24 11.15 -16.23
N ALA A 94 -10.41 10.81 -15.67
CA ALA A 94 -10.55 10.31 -14.31
C ALA A 94 -11.71 9.31 -14.24
N GLY A 95 -11.67 8.36 -13.31
CA GLY A 95 -12.72 7.35 -13.21
C GLY A 95 -12.60 6.43 -12.01
N ASP A 96 -13.67 5.66 -11.82
CA ASP A 96 -13.79 4.61 -10.81
C ASP A 96 -14.12 3.28 -11.49
N TRP A 97 -13.32 2.25 -11.24
CA TRP A 97 -13.49 0.88 -11.73
C TRP A 97 -14.10 0.00 -10.63
N ILE A 98 -15.36 0.20 -10.38
CA ILE A 98 -16.14 -0.45 -9.31
C ILE A 98 -16.23 -1.96 -9.56
N THR A 99 -16.00 -2.75 -8.51
CA THR A 99 -16.37 -4.17 -8.45
C THR A 99 -17.62 -4.34 -7.59
N ASN A 100 -18.73 -4.76 -8.19
CA ASN A 100 -19.95 -5.10 -7.44
C ASN A 100 -19.78 -6.48 -6.82
N ARG A 101 -20.11 -6.60 -5.53
CA ARG A 101 -19.95 -7.81 -4.72
C ARG A 101 -21.27 -8.51 -4.52
N ALA A 102 -21.20 -9.82 -4.24
CA ALA A 102 -22.40 -10.65 -4.02
C ALA A 102 -23.18 -10.27 -2.75
N ASP A 103 -22.52 -9.64 -1.78
CA ASP A 103 -23.12 -9.17 -0.51
C ASP A 103 -23.84 -7.80 -0.64
N GLY A 104 -23.93 -7.26 -1.87
CA GLY A 104 -24.54 -5.96 -2.14
C GLY A 104 -23.63 -4.74 -1.88
N SER A 105 -22.45 -4.96 -1.28
CA SER A 105 -21.42 -3.93 -1.21
C SER A 105 -20.68 -3.80 -2.54
N TYR A 106 -19.86 -2.77 -2.68
CA TYR A 106 -18.99 -2.63 -3.83
C TYR A 106 -17.62 -2.08 -3.43
N ARG A 107 -16.60 -2.51 -4.17
CA ARG A 107 -15.23 -2.03 -4.02
C ARG A 107 -14.96 -0.95 -5.05
N LEU A 108 -14.41 0.17 -4.60
CA LEU A 108 -13.94 1.28 -5.42
C LEU A 108 -12.48 1.05 -5.82
N ASP A 109 -12.13 1.51 -7.03
CA ASP A 109 -10.76 1.58 -7.53
C ASP A 109 -10.64 2.84 -8.40
N VAL A 110 -10.28 3.95 -7.77
CA VAL A 110 -10.33 5.28 -8.38
C VAL A 110 -8.95 5.79 -8.74
N ARG A 111 -8.86 6.42 -9.89
CA ARG A 111 -7.71 7.21 -10.32
C ARG A 111 -8.18 8.55 -10.84
N LEU A 112 -7.59 9.62 -10.34
CA LEU A 112 -7.82 10.99 -10.80
C LEU A 112 -6.55 11.83 -10.63
N THR A 113 -6.47 12.91 -11.40
CA THR A 113 -5.43 13.91 -11.24
C THR A 113 -6.05 15.20 -10.73
N LEU A 114 -5.43 15.79 -9.71
CA LEU A 114 -5.74 17.13 -9.24
C LEU A 114 -4.77 18.13 -9.87
N LYS A 115 -5.28 19.25 -10.35
CA LYS A 115 -4.48 20.41 -10.70
C LYS A 115 -4.74 21.49 -9.67
N THR A 116 -3.71 21.86 -8.92
CA THR A 116 -3.80 22.89 -7.89
C THR A 116 -4.04 24.27 -8.50
N ASP A 117 -4.54 25.21 -7.71
CA ASP A 117 -4.80 26.58 -8.17
C ASP A 117 -3.51 27.32 -8.58
N ASP A 118 -2.36 26.88 -8.05
CA ASP A 118 -1.02 27.38 -8.41
C ASP A 118 -0.28 26.48 -9.43
N GLY A 119 -1.00 25.55 -10.08
CA GLY A 119 -0.58 24.83 -11.27
C GLY A 119 0.10 23.47 -11.07
N ALA A 120 0.34 22.99 -9.85
CA ALA A 120 0.93 21.66 -9.61
C ALA A 120 -0.05 20.53 -10.00
N LEU A 121 0.50 19.41 -10.43
CA LEU A 121 -0.27 18.18 -10.69
C LEU A 121 -0.03 17.16 -9.58
N ILE A 122 -1.11 16.56 -9.10
CA ILE A 122 -1.10 15.54 -8.05
C ILE A 122 -1.96 14.37 -8.52
N LEU A 123 -1.34 13.21 -8.72
CA LEU A 123 -2.08 11.96 -8.93
C LEU A 123 -2.68 11.52 -7.59
N VAL A 124 -3.95 11.16 -7.62
CA VAL A 124 -4.65 10.58 -6.47
C VAL A 124 -5.20 9.22 -6.88
N THR A 125 -4.84 8.21 -6.11
CA THR A 125 -5.36 6.86 -6.27
C THR A 125 -5.99 6.41 -4.96
N TYR A 126 -7.13 5.72 -5.03
CA TYR A 126 -7.69 5.12 -3.84
C TYR A 126 -8.53 3.88 -4.12
N ASN A 127 -8.48 2.96 -3.19
CA ASN A 127 -9.48 1.91 -3.04
C ASN A 127 -10.45 2.28 -1.92
N GLY A 128 -11.59 1.62 -1.91
CA GLY A 128 -12.58 1.85 -0.88
C GLY A 128 -13.70 0.82 -0.90
N ILE A 129 -14.55 0.93 0.10
CA ILE A 129 -15.78 0.15 0.20
C ILE A 129 -16.97 1.10 0.19
N GLY A 130 -17.94 0.78 -0.64
CA GLY A 130 -19.22 1.47 -0.70
C GLY A 130 -20.37 0.54 -0.37
N GLN A 131 -21.41 1.14 0.20
CA GLN A 131 -22.69 0.48 0.48
C GLN A 131 -23.83 1.38 0.03
N THR A 132 -24.82 0.81 -0.65
CA THR A 132 -26.03 1.54 -0.99
C THR A 132 -26.85 1.79 0.27
N THR A 133 -27.41 2.98 0.38
CA THR A 133 -28.29 3.42 1.47
C THR A 133 -29.54 4.07 0.88
N ASP A 134 -30.57 4.28 1.69
CA ASP A 134 -31.82 4.95 1.26
C ASP A 134 -31.54 6.37 0.73
N ALA A 135 -30.53 7.05 1.27
CA ALA A 135 -30.13 8.39 0.87
C ALA A 135 -29.13 8.43 -0.31
N GLY A 136 -28.68 7.25 -0.82
CA GLY A 136 -27.72 7.16 -1.91
C GLY A 136 -26.62 6.14 -1.64
N ALA A 137 -25.42 6.54 -1.22
CA ALA A 137 -24.36 5.61 -0.85
C ALA A 137 -23.47 6.14 0.27
N SER A 138 -23.03 5.26 1.14
CA SER A 138 -21.99 5.50 2.16
C SER A 138 -20.66 4.93 1.70
N LEU A 139 -19.59 5.72 1.76
CA LEU A 139 -18.28 5.40 1.18
C LEU A 139 -17.16 5.54 2.21
N ARG A 140 -16.21 4.62 2.18
CA ARG A 140 -14.97 4.66 2.97
C ARG A 140 -13.80 4.40 2.04
N ILE A 141 -12.82 5.30 2.02
CA ILE A 141 -11.68 5.26 1.09
C ILE A 141 -10.36 5.44 1.79
N ALA A 142 -9.28 5.00 1.13
CA ALA A 142 -7.89 5.17 1.58
C ALA A 142 -7.06 5.84 0.47
N PRO A 143 -7.08 7.16 0.35
CA PRO A 143 -6.35 7.88 -0.68
C PRO A 143 -4.84 7.86 -0.47
N LEU A 144 -4.12 7.73 -1.59
CA LEU A 144 -2.69 7.99 -1.72
C LEU A 144 -2.49 9.12 -2.72
N PHE A 145 -1.48 9.94 -2.48
CA PHE A 145 -1.14 11.10 -3.29
C PHE A 145 0.27 10.95 -3.85
N GLU A 146 0.46 11.33 -5.11
CA GLU A 146 1.75 11.27 -5.78
C GLU A 146 1.98 12.57 -6.56
N THR A 147 3.11 13.23 -6.33
CA THR A 147 3.51 14.44 -7.05
C THR A 147 5.02 14.62 -6.98
N GLY A 148 5.61 15.18 -8.03
CA GLY A 148 7.00 15.65 -8.05
C GLY A 148 7.16 17.12 -7.67
N ASP A 149 6.07 17.85 -7.42
CA ASP A 149 6.14 19.27 -7.07
C ASP A 149 6.59 19.46 -5.60
N PRO A 150 7.71 20.16 -5.35
CA PRO A 150 8.27 20.30 -4.01
C PRO A 150 7.34 20.97 -3.00
N ARG A 151 6.38 21.78 -3.45
CA ARG A 151 5.38 22.44 -2.58
C ARG A 151 4.39 21.45 -1.99
N TYR A 152 4.16 20.32 -2.67
CA TYR A 152 3.15 19.32 -2.33
C TYR A 152 3.73 17.94 -2.01
N VAL A 153 5.05 17.75 -2.05
CA VAL A 153 5.71 16.47 -1.76
C VAL A 153 5.36 15.90 -0.37
N TRP A 154 4.95 16.75 0.56
CA TRP A 154 4.50 16.32 1.89
C TRP A 154 3.29 15.38 1.83
N LEU A 155 2.42 15.48 0.80
CA LEU A 155 1.28 14.59 0.59
C LEU A 155 1.70 13.15 0.31
N THR A 156 2.85 12.94 -0.35
CA THR A 156 3.31 11.60 -0.75
C THR A 156 3.73 10.73 0.43
N ARG A 157 3.86 11.31 1.62
CA ARG A 157 4.27 10.64 2.86
C ARG A 157 3.12 10.41 3.83
N LEU A 158 1.90 10.73 3.41
CA LEU A 158 0.71 10.57 4.25
C LEU A 158 -0.02 9.28 3.92
N GLN A 159 -0.50 8.60 4.95
CA GLN A 159 -1.61 7.67 4.81
C GLN A 159 -2.90 8.45 5.09
N ALA A 160 -3.79 8.50 4.12
CA ALA A 160 -5.06 9.17 4.29
C ALA A 160 -6.22 8.18 4.37
N VAL A 161 -7.32 8.65 4.98
CA VAL A 161 -8.62 7.98 4.99
C VAL A 161 -9.69 9.00 4.62
N GLY A 162 -10.77 8.53 4.00
CA GLY A 162 -11.89 9.40 3.64
C GLY A 162 -13.24 8.79 4.00
N ILE A 163 -14.12 9.63 4.48
CA ILE A 163 -15.53 9.33 4.73
C ILE A 163 -16.34 10.08 3.68
N GLY A 164 -17.17 9.36 2.95
CA GLY A 164 -17.91 9.96 1.84
C GLY A 164 -19.33 9.45 1.68
N GLU A 165 -20.02 10.18 0.84
CA GLU A 165 -21.38 9.92 0.42
C GLU A 165 -21.54 10.22 -1.07
N ARG A 166 -22.51 9.58 -1.71
CA ARG A 166 -22.95 9.91 -3.07
C ARG A 166 -24.42 10.28 -3.05
N VAL A 167 -24.73 11.44 -3.59
CA VAL A 167 -26.09 11.91 -3.80
C VAL A 167 -26.23 12.35 -5.26
N GLY A 168 -27.10 11.68 -6.01
CA GLY A 168 -27.24 11.90 -7.44
C GLY A 168 -25.93 11.57 -8.19
N THR A 169 -25.43 12.54 -8.93
CA THR A 169 -24.17 12.46 -9.70
C THR A 169 -22.96 12.97 -8.94
N THR A 170 -23.14 13.56 -7.76
CA THR A 170 -22.04 14.10 -6.96
C THR A 170 -21.59 13.13 -5.89
N VAL A 171 -20.28 12.92 -5.81
CA VAL A 171 -19.63 12.19 -4.72
C VAL A 171 -18.84 13.20 -3.89
N LYS A 172 -19.04 13.17 -2.57
CA LYS A 172 -18.34 14.02 -1.60
C LYS A 172 -17.54 13.15 -0.64
N TYR A 173 -16.28 13.50 -0.40
CA TYR A 173 -15.43 12.88 0.62
C TYR A 173 -14.82 13.95 1.51
N ASP A 174 -14.92 13.78 2.82
CA ASP A 174 -14.10 14.47 3.79
C ASP A 174 -12.87 13.59 4.07
N ILE A 175 -11.66 14.13 3.79
CA ILE A 175 -10.41 13.39 3.76
C ILE A 175 -9.51 13.84 4.91
N TYR A 176 -8.90 12.88 5.59
CA TYR A 176 -8.06 13.07 6.76
C TYR A 176 -6.73 12.32 6.59
N ALA A 177 -5.63 12.91 7.04
CA ALA A 177 -4.35 12.23 7.22
C ALA A 177 -4.32 11.51 8.57
N LEU A 178 -3.82 10.29 8.59
CA LEU A 178 -3.44 9.59 9.81
C LEU A 178 -2.11 10.16 10.34
N LYS A 179 -2.04 10.43 11.66
CA LYS A 179 -0.85 10.97 12.35
C LYS A 179 -0.07 9.89 13.07
#